data_66608c407e4453e17d8216817ba863e8
#
_entry.id   66608c407e4453e17d8216817ba863e8
#
_cell.length_a   1.000
_cell.length_b   1.000
_cell.length_c   1.000
_cell.angle_alpha   90.00
_cell.angle_beta   90.00
_cell.angle_gamma   90.00
#
_symmetry.space_group_name_H-M   'P 1'
#
loop_
_entity.id
_entity.type
_entity.pdbx_description
1 polymer ?
#
loop_
_entity_poly.entity_id
_entity_poly.type
_entity_poly.pdbx_seq_one_letter_code
_entity_poly.pdbx_strand_id
1 'polypeptide(L)'
;FSVRTLADDRLIGFIAFDGISWQHGDTFVAIGIGDPTYRGNGYGTDAMRVMLRYGIMELNLARVQLNVFSYNERAIKSYLKAGFSIEGRQRGMLLRDGCRCDLIYMSVLRNEWLALNTDQLTASSEQA
;
A
#
# COMPACT_ATOMS: atom_id res chain seq x y z
N PHE A 1 -5.24 8.07 -8.29
CA PHE A 1 -6.62 7.59 -8.12
C PHE A 1 -7.25 8.20 -6.87
N SER A 2 -8.54 8.51 -6.95
CA SER A 2 -9.32 9.00 -5.81
C SER A 2 -9.77 7.85 -4.92
N VAL A 3 -9.74 8.07 -3.62
CA VAL A 3 -10.34 7.16 -2.64
C VAL A 3 -11.67 7.75 -2.21
N ARG A 4 -12.76 7.02 -2.45
CA ARG A 4 -14.12 7.46 -2.16
C ARG A 4 -14.86 6.41 -1.34
N THR A 5 -15.78 6.86 -0.49
CA THR A 5 -16.63 5.95 0.26
C THR A 5 -17.71 5.36 -0.66
N LEU A 6 -18.03 4.09 -0.47
CA LEU A 6 -19.09 3.43 -1.24
C LEU A 6 -20.49 3.92 -0.84
N ALA A 7 -20.65 4.33 0.41
CA ALA A 7 -21.96 4.70 0.95
C ALA A 7 -22.49 6.02 0.36
N ASP A 8 -21.63 7.04 0.24
CA ASP A 8 -22.05 8.39 -0.16
C ASP A 8 -21.14 9.03 -1.21
N ASP A 9 -20.25 8.28 -1.82
CA ASP A 9 -19.30 8.71 -2.85
C ASP A 9 -18.46 9.93 -2.43
N ARG A 10 -18.17 10.06 -1.14
CA ARG A 10 -17.39 11.18 -0.61
C ARG A 10 -15.91 10.95 -0.86
N LEU A 11 -15.24 11.98 -1.39
CA LEU A 11 -13.80 11.96 -1.58
C LEU A 11 -13.09 12.08 -0.23
N ILE A 12 -12.30 11.08 0.15
CA ILE A 12 -11.61 11.03 1.44
C ILE A 12 -10.08 10.98 1.30
N GLY A 13 -9.57 10.72 0.11
CA GLY A 13 -8.13 10.64 -0.08
C GLY A 13 -7.72 10.31 -1.50
N PHE A 14 -6.45 9.95 -1.63
CA PHE A 14 -5.88 9.55 -2.91
C PHE A 14 -4.92 8.37 -2.72
N ILE A 15 -4.68 7.65 -3.81
CA ILE A 15 -3.66 6.61 -3.90
C ILE A 15 -3.08 6.63 -5.31
N ALA A 16 -1.78 6.47 -5.43
CA ALA A 16 -1.10 6.53 -6.72
C ALA A 16 0.13 5.64 -6.75
N PHE A 17 0.45 5.14 -7.93
CA PHE A 17 1.77 4.60 -8.21
C PHE A 17 2.68 5.73 -8.67
N ASP A 18 3.91 5.73 -8.20
CA ASP A 18 4.92 6.73 -8.53
C ASP A 18 6.19 6.02 -9.00
N GLY A 19 6.75 6.51 -10.10
CA GLY A 19 8.01 5.99 -10.62
C GLY A 19 7.94 4.55 -11.10
N ILE A 20 6.94 4.20 -11.92
CA ILE A 20 6.84 2.85 -12.48
C ILE A 20 8.04 2.58 -13.40
N SER A 21 8.79 1.53 -13.09
CA SER A 21 9.84 0.99 -13.96
C SER A 21 9.29 -0.22 -14.70
N TRP A 22 8.91 -0.03 -15.96
CA TRP A 22 8.36 -1.12 -16.77
C TRP A 22 9.40 -2.20 -17.07
N GLN A 23 10.67 -1.79 -17.15
CA GLN A 23 11.77 -2.71 -17.38
C GLN A 23 11.94 -3.71 -16.24
N HIS A 24 11.88 -3.24 -15.00
CA HIS A 24 12.10 -4.06 -13.81
C HIS A 24 10.80 -4.51 -13.16
N GLY A 25 9.67 -3.93 -13.53
CA GLY A 25 8.36 -4.29 -12.98
C GLY A 25 8.15 -3.85 -11.54
N ASP A 26 8.68 -2.68 -11.17
CA ASP A 26 8.54 -2.15 -9.82
C ASP A 26 7.97 -0.74 -9.81
N THR A 27 7.42 -0.35 -8.67
CA THR A 27 6.90 1.00 -8.46
C THR A 27 6.85 1.33 -6.97
N PHE A 28 6.83 2.62 -6.68
CA PHE A 28 6.43 3.10 -5.36
C PHE A 28 4.91 3.34 -5.36
N VAL A 29 4.29 3.13 -4.20
CA VAL A 29 2.89 3.50 -3.98
C VAL A 29 2.83 4.55 -2.88
N ALA A 30 1.97 5.56 -3.11
CA ALA A 30 1.70 6.61 -2.14
C ALA A 30 0.20 6.66 -1.87
N ILE A 31 -0.18 6.83 -0.61
CA ILE A 31 -1.57 6.94 -0.19
C ILE A 31 -1.72 8.05 0.84
N GLY A 32 -2.82 8.79 0.75
CA GLY A 32 -3.19 9.80 1.73
C GLY A 32 -4.69 9.81 1.97
N ILE A 33 -5.09 9.71 3.23
CA ILE A 33 -6.47 9.94 3.67
C ILE A 33 -6.51 11.33 4.31
N GLY A 34 -7.06 12.29 3.58
CA GLY A 34 -7.03 13.70 3.98
C GLY A 34 -7.97 14.06 5.12
N ASP A 35 -9.08 13.32 5.25
CA ASP A 35 -10.06 13.60 6.30
C ASP A 35 -9.77 12.72 7.53
N PRO A 36 -9.41 13.33 8.69
CA PRO A 36 -9.12 12.57 9.90
C PRO A 36 -10.25 11.67 10.38
N THR A 37 -11.51 12.04 10.07
CA THR A 37 -12.70 11.27 10.45
C THR A 37 -12.67 9.85 9.86
N TYR A 38 -12.04 9.70 8.69
CA TYR A 38 -11.96 8.40 7.99
C TYR A 38 -10.67 7.63 8.26
N ARG A 39 -9.76 8.19 9.03
CA ARG A 39 -8.53 7.49 9.42
C ARG A 39 -8.84 6.43 10.48
N GLY A 40 -8.18 5.28 10.38
CA GLY A 40 -8.34 4.21 11.34
C GLY A 40 -9.57 3.33 11.13
N ASN A 41 -10.35 3.55 10.08
CA ASN A 41 -11.57 2.80 9.78
C ASN A 41 -11.37 1.75 8.67
N GLY A 42 -10.13 1.46 8.30
CA GLY A 42 -9.82 0.44 7.29
C GLY A 42 -9.86 0.92 5.84
N TYR A 43 -10.21 2.18 5.58
CA TYR A 43 -10.27 2.71 4.20
C TYR A 43 -8.91 2.68 3.52
N GLY A 44 -7.84 3.04 4.23
CA GLY A 44 -6.49 3.01 3.68
C GLY A 44 -6.02 1.59 3.35
N THR A 45 -6.29 0.64 4.23
CA THR A 45 -5.96 -0.77 4.01
C THR A 45 -6.71 -1.33 2.81
N ASP A 46 -8.00 -1.03 2.72
CA ASP A 46 -8.86 -1.48 1.64
C ASP A 46 -8.43 -0.90 0.30
N ALA A 47 -8.17 0.41 0.25
CA ALA A 47 -7.66 1.08 -0.94
C ALA A 47 -6.32 0.48 -1.40
N MET A 48 -5.43 0.18 -0.46
CA MET A 48 -4.14 -0.43 -0.76
C MET A 48 -4.31 -1.84 -1.34
N ARG A 49 -5.25 -2.63 -0.82
CA ARG A 49 -5.54 -3.97 -1.36
C ARG A 49 -6.02 -3.90 -2.81
N VAL A 50 -6.91 -2.97 -3.12
CA VAL A 50 -7.41 -2.77 -4.48
C VAL A 50 -6.27 -2.34 -5.41
N MET A 51 -5.42 -1.42 -4.94
CA MET A 51 -4.30 -0.91 -5.72
C MET A 51 -3.26 -1.99 -6.01
N LEU A 52 -2.94 -2.84 -5.02
CA LEU A 52 -2.04 -3.97 -5.20
C LEU A 52 -2.57 -4.96 -6.22
N ARG A 53 -3.86 -5.27 -6.16
CA ARG A 53 -4.48 -6.15 -7.15
C ARG A 53 -4.35 -5.56 -8.56
N TYR A 54 -4.64 -4.29 -8.72
CA TYR A 54 -4.50 -3.60 -9.99
C TYR A 54 -3.05 -3.63 -10.50
N GLY A 55 -2.09 -3.27 -9.66
CA GLY A 55 -0.69 -3.25 -10.04
C GLY A 55 -0.15 -4.62 -10.43
N ILE A 56 -0.46 -5.63 -9.66
CA ILE A 56 0.08 -6.97 -9.86
C ILE A 56 -0.66 -7.70 -10.99
N MET A 57 -1.99 -7.63 -11.01
CA MET A 57 -2.78 -8.40 -11.98
C MET A 57 -2.95 -7.68 -13.32
N GLU A 58 -3.13 -6.36 -13.30
CA GLU A 58 -3.42 -5.60 -14.53
C GLU A 58 -2.16 -4.98 -15.14
N LEU A 59 -1.27 -4.44 -14.32
CA LEU A 59 -0.03 -3.82 -14.79
C LEU A 59 1.15 -4.80 -14.82
N ASN A 60 0.96 -6.01 -14.35
CA ASN A 60 1.98 -7.09 -14.33
C ASN A 60 3.25 -6.67 -13.57
N LEU A 61 3.09 -5.92 -12.49
CA LEU A 61 4.21 -5.51 -11.66
C LEU A 61 4.72 -6.69 -10.84
N ALA A 62 6.04 -6.78 -10.69
CA ALA A 62 6.72 -7.82 -9.91
C ALA A 62 6.91 -7.40 -8.46
N ARG A 63 6.88 -6.09 -8.20
CA ARG A 63 7.20 -5.54 -6.89
C ARG A 63 6.50 -4.19 -6.70
N VAL A 64 5.88 -4.01 -5.54
CA VAL A 64 5.33 -2.72 -5.10
C VAL A 64 5.96 -2.36 -3.77
N GLN A 65 6.47 -1.15 -3.65
CA GLN A 65 7.21 -0.72 -2.46
C GLN A 65 6.72 0.64 -1.99
N LEU A 66 6.96 0.90 -0.71
CA LEU A 66 6.67 2.18 -0.09
C LEU A 66 7.70 2.46 1.00
N ASN A 67 7.74 3.70 1.44
CA ASN A 67 8.44 4.05 2.66
C ASN A 67 7.48 4.74 3.62
N VAL A 68 7.77 4.63 4.91
CA VAL A 68 6.92 5.16 5.95
C VAL A 68 7.79 5.60 7.14
N PHE A 69 7.39 6.68 7.79
CA PHE A 69 8.09 7.19 8.95
C PHE A 69 7.86 6.26 10.14
N SER A 70 8.92 5.95 10.89
CA SER A 70 8.88 4.98 11.99
C SER A 70 7.87 5.33 13.08
N TYR A 71 7.56 6.63 13.26
CA TYR A 71 6.57 7.07 14.24
C TYR A 71 5.12 6.87 13.75
N ASN A 72 4.90 6.55 12.49
CA ASN A 72 3.55 6.37 11.95
C ASN A 72 3.11 4.91 12.10
N GLU A 73 2.89 4.50 13.34
CA GLU A 73 2.53 3.11 13.67
C GLU A 73 1.23 2.66 13.02
N ARG A 74 0.26 3.56 12.89
CA ARG A 74 -1.02 3.26 12.25
C ARG A 74 -0.82 2.86 10.79
N ALA A 75 -0.01 3.62 10.06
CA ALA A 75 0.27 3.33 8.66
C ALA A 75 1.01 2.00 8.51
N ILE A 76 2.02 1.75 9.35
CA ILE A 76 2.77 0.50 9.33
C ILE A 76 1.84 -0.71 9.53
N LYS A 77 0.94 -0.65 10.52
CA LYS A 77 -0.04 -1.70 10.77
C LYS A 77 -0.98 -1.91 9.59
N SER A 78 -1.42 -0.82 8.98
CA SER A 78 -2.29 -0.86 7.79
C SER A 78 -1.60 -1.56 6.62
N TYR A 79 -0.33 -1.23 6.37
CA TYR A 79 0.43 -1.84 5.28
C TYR A 79 0.73 -3.30 5.54
N LEU A 80 1.03 -3.69 6.78
CA LEU A 80 1.18 -5.10 7.15
C LEU A 80 -0.10 -5.89 6.88
N LYS A 81 -1.25 -5.33 7.23
CA LYS A 81 -2.55 -5.96 6.94
C LYS A 81 -2.82 -6.10 5.46
N ALA A 82 -2.36 -5.18 4.64
CA ALA A 82 -2.52 -5.22 3.19
C ALA A 82 -1.58 -6.23 2.52
N GLY A 83 -0.58 -6.74 3.23
CA GLY A 83 0.34 -7.76 2.73
C GLY A 83 1.77 -7.30 2.54
N PHE A 84 2.11 -6.07 2.90
CA PHE A 84 3.49 -5.58 2.86
C PHE A 84 4.33 -6.22 3.97
N SER A 85 5.61 -6.39 3.69
CA SER A 85 6.61 -6.82 4.66
C SER A 85 7.63 -5.73 4.86
N ILE A 86 8.18 -5.63 6.07
CA ILE A 86 9.28 -4.71 6.35
C ILE A 86 10.54 -5.23 5.67
N GLU A 87 11.14 -4.41 4.83
CA GLU A 87 12.32 -4.78 4.06
C GLU A 87 13.60 -4.20 4.62
N GLY A 88 13.52 -3.00 5.17
CA GLY A 88 14.69 -2.33 5.73
C GLY A 88 14.34 -1.07 6.47
N ARG A 89 15.37 -0.46 7.06
CA ARG A 89 15.24 0.71 7.90
C ARG A 89 16.45 1.61 7.71
N GLN A 90 16.21 2.88 7.36
CA GLN A 90 17.25 3.90 7.39
C GLN A 90 17.23 4.60 8.75
N ARG A 91 18.22 4.31 9.56
CA ARG A 91 18.29 4.78 10.94
C ARG A 91 18.61 6.27 11.00
N GLY A 92 17.83 7.02 11.80
CA GLY A 92 18.06 8.42 12.08
C GLY A 92 17.98 9.35 10.89
N MET A 93 17.29 8.94 9.81
CA MET A 93 17.23 9.71 8.57
C MET A 93 16.37 10.96 8.69
N LEU A 94 15.37 10.95 9.58
CA LEU A 94 14.39 12.01 9.69
C LEU A 94 14.55 12.77 10.99
N LEU A 95 14.30 14.07 10.94
CA LEU A 95 14.27 14.92 12.15
C LEU A 95 12.82 15.38 12.35
N ARG A 96 12.27 15.08 13.54
CA ARG A 96 10.94 15.52 13.94
C ARG A 96 10.94 15.92 15.40
N ASP A 97 10.54 17.17 15.65
CA ASP A 97 10.40 17.72 17.01
C ASP A 97 11.70 17.54 17.85
N GLY A 98 12.85 17.72 17.19
CA GLY A 98 14.16 17.57 17.84
C GLY A 98 14.63 16.12 18.02
N CYS A 99 13.81 15.14 17.60
CA CYS A 99 14.14 13.72 17.70
C CYS A 99 14.45 13.12 16.34
N ARG A 100 15.45 12.25 16.28
CA ARG A 100 15.74 11.47 15.06
C ARG A 100 14.78 10.29 14.96
N CYS A 101 14.20 10.13 13.78
CA CYS A 101 13.30 9.02 13.47
C CYS A 101 13.82 8.27 12.26
N ASP A 102 13.41 7.02 12.13
CA ASP A 102 13.85 6.16 11.05
C ASP A 102 12.88 6.23 9.88
N LEU A 103 13.37 5.93 8.69
CA LEU A 103 12.55 5.69 7.51
C LEU A 103 12.49 4.18 7.27
N ILE A 104 11.27 3.64 7.26
CA ILE A 104 11.05 2.21 7.10
C ILE A 104 10.65 1.94 5.66
N TYR A 105 11.31 0.96 5.03
CA TYR A 105 10.98 0.49 3.70
C TYR A 105 10.15 -0.78 3.80
N MET A 106 9.05 -0.81 3.08
CA MET A 106 8.16 -1.97 3.01
C MET A 106 7.89 -2.32 1.56
N SER A 107 7.69 -3.59 1.29
CA SER A 107 7.41 -4.05 -0.06
C SER A 107 6.52 -5.28 -0.06
N VAL A 108 5.91 -5.54 -1.21
CA VAL A 108 5.25 -6.79 -1.51
C VAL A 108 5.73 -7.26 -2.88
N LEU A 109 6.13 -8.52 -2.94
CA LEU A 109 6.52 -9.17 -4.19
C LEU A 109 5.31 -9.88 -4.81
N ARG A 110 5.32 -10.02 -6.14
CA ARG A 110 4.22 -10.66 -6.87
C ARG A 110 3.88 -12.04 -6.31
N ASN A 111 4.86 -12.89 -6.11
CA ASN A 111 4.65 -14.24 -5.59
C ASN A 111 4.11 -14.25 -4.15
N GLU A 112 4.51 -13.30 -3.32
CA GLU A 112 3.97 -13.16 -1.97
C GLU A 112 2.50 -12.78 -2.03
N TRP A 113 2.15 -11.82 -2.89
CA TRP A 113 0.77 -11.39 -3.07
C TRP A 113 -0.11 -12.52 -3.62
N LEU A 114 0.39 -13.24 -4.63
CA LEU A 114 -0.33 -14.37 -5.22
C LEU A 114 -0.61 -15.45 -4.19
N ALA A 115 0.35 -15.76 -3.33
CA ALA A 115 0.18 -16.76 -2.27
C ALA A 115 -0.89 -16.35 -1.26
N LEU A 116 -0.92 -15.06 -0.86
CA LEU A 116 -1.91 -14.53 0.09
C LEU A 116 -3.32 -14.46 -0.51
N ASN A 117 -3.46 -14.38 -1.82
CA ASN A 117 -4.72 -14.15 -2.51
C ASN A 117 -5.13 -15.32 -3.41
N THR A 118 -4.61 -16.52 -3.16
CA THR A 118 -4.89 -17.73 -3.95
C THR A 118 -6.39 -18.03 -4.04
N ASP A 119 -7.12 -17.91 -2.95
CA ASP A 119 -8.56 -18.19 -2.91
C ASP A 119 -9.35 -17.25 -3.81
N GLN A 120 -8.98 -15.98 -3.85
CA GLN A 120 -9.63 -14.99 -4.72
C GLN A 120 -9.38 -15.29 -6.19
N LEU A 121 -8.16 -15.71 -6.54
CA LEU A 121 -7.79 -16.06 -7.91
C LEU A 121 -8.52 -17.31 -8.35
N THR A 122 -8.62 -18.33 -7.50
CA THR A 122 -9.35 -19.57 -7.78
C THR A 122 -10.84 -19.28 -8.01
N ALA A 123 -11.46 -18.48 -7.14
CA ALA A 123 -12.86 -18.09 -7.30
C ALA A 123 -13.11 -17.33 -8.62
N SER A 124 -12.20 -16.43 -9.00
CA SER A 124 -12.28 -15.69 -10.26
C SER A 124 -12.17 -16.62 -11.47
N SER A 125 -11.28 -17.63 -11.40
CA SER A 125 -11.10 -18.61 -12.46
C SER A 125 -12.32 -19.51 -12.62
N GLU A 126 -12.99 -19.88 -11.55
CA GLU A 126 -14.21 -20.69 -11.57
C GLU A 126 -15.39 -19.94 -12.17
N GLN A 127 -15.41 -18.61 -12.03
CA GLN A 127 -16.46 -17.76 -12.59
C GLN A 127 -16.25 -17.42 -14.07
N ALA A 128 -15.06 -17.59 -14.54
CA ALA A 128 -14.72 -17.35 -15.93
C ALA A 128 -15.11 -18.51 -16.82
#